data_5314f10edf4053514b48b5e305c7d873
#
_entry.id   5314f10edf4053514b48b5e305c7d873
#
_cell.length_a   1.000
_cell.length_b   1.000
_cell.length_c   1.000
_cell.angle_alpha   90.00
_cell.angle_beta   90.00
_cell.angle_gamma   90.00
#
_symmetry.space_group_name_H-M   'P 1'
#
loop_
_entity.id
_entity.type
_entity.pdbx_description
1 polymer ?
#
loop_
_entity_poly.entity_id
_entity_poly.type
_entity_poly.pdbx_seq_one_letter_code
_entity_poly.pdbx_strand_id
1 'polypeptide(L)'
;MEAATSSRIISQMNFYQNSASLRPGSRLTSTFHNTSKISLRSNSNHKTKTAITALSLSRPSKPDFVGRTFCSAGACTYSEGVIESHSQTTDEKLGVILLNLGGPDTLQDVQPFLFNLFADPDIIRLPRLFRFLQRPLAQLISVLRAPKSKEGYAAIGGGSPLRKITDEQASALKLALEAKEVCANVYVAMRYWHPFTEEAVHQIKRDKITKLVVLPLYPQYSISTTGSSIRVLRDMFRDDRYLSRLPVAIIQSWYQREGYIKSMADLIEKELQIFPTPEETMIFFSAHGVPVSYVENAGDPYRDQMEDCIFLIMQELKSRGINNDHTLAYQSRVGPVQWLKPYTDEVLVELGQQGVKSLLAVPVSFVSEHIETLEEIDMEYKELAIESGIVNWGRVPALNCTSSFITDMADAVIEALPSAMAITTSGTASEEADDDLFGYVVKMKYTVYVSTECELIAAEPFIMLL
;
A
#
# COMPACT_ATOMS: atom_id res chain seq x y z
N MET A 1 -0.50 -24.98 -37.31
CA MET A 1 -0.62 -23.59 -36.90
C MET A 1 -0.14 -23.35 -35.44
N GLU A 2 0.31 -24.38 -34.73
CA GLU A 2 0.71 -24.29 -33.31
C GLU A 2 2.21 -24.05 -33.07
N ALA A 3 3.04 -24.17 -34.08
CA ALA A 3 4.50 -23.97 -33.95
C ALA A 3 4.94 -22.49 -34.06
N ALA A 4 4.07 -21.60 -34.53
CA ALA A 4 4.40 -20.19 -34.73
C ALA A 4 4.17 -19.31 -33.48
N THR A 5 3.37 -19.77 -32.52
CA THR A 5 3.04 -19.01 -31.30
C THR A 5 4.12 -19.13 -30.22
N SER A 6 4.78 -20.28 -30.17
CA SER A 6 5.85 -20.52 -29.17
C SER A 6 7.14 -19.74 -29.46
N SER A 7 7.43 -19.52 -30.75
CA SER A 7 8.64 -18.77 -31.17
C SER A 7 8.54 -17.26 -30.95
N ARG A 8 7.30 -16.70 -30.93
CA ARG A 8 7.09 -15.25 -30.66
C ARG A 8 7.20 -14.89 -29.18
N ILE A 9 6.86 -15.82 -28.29
CA ILE A 9 6.98 -15.61 -26.83
C ILE A 9 8.46 -15.53 -26.43
N ILE A 10 9.32 -16.33 -27.06
CA ILE A 10 10.76 -16.32 -26.81
C ILE A 10 11.44 -15.07 -27.41
N SER A 11 10.94 -14.57 -28.54
CA SER A 11 11.50 -13.39 -29.22
C SER A 11 11.23 -12.08 -28.49
N GLN A 12 10.09 -11.95 -27.77
CA GLN A 12 9.79 -10.74 -27.00
C GLN A 12 10.49 -10.74 -25.62
N MET A 13 10.85 -11.89 -25.09
CA MET A 13 11.67 -11.97 -23.88
C MET A 13 13.13 -11.53 -24.10
N ASN A 14 13.62 -11.49 -25.35
CA ASN A 14 15.00 -11.09 -25.68
C ASN A 14 15.17 -9.58 -25.97
N PHE A 15 14.09 -8.80 -26.02
CA PHE A 15 14.20 -7.37 -26.34
C PHE A 15 14.71 -6.51 -25.18
N TYR A 16 14.69 -7.02 -23.94
CA TYR A 16 15.24 -6.33 -22.77
C TYR A 16 16.70 -6.67 -22.44
N GLN A 17 17.33 -7.58 -23.17
CA GLN A 17 18.75 -7.96 -22.93
C GLN A 17 19.77 -7.25 -23.84
N ASN A 18 19.37 -6.42 -24.79
CA ASN A 18 20.28 -5.89 -25.83
C ASN A 18 20.42 -4.37 -25.90
N SER A 19 20.14 -3.61 -24.86
CA SER A 19 20.46 -2.17 -24.84
C SER A 19 21.79 -1.83 -24.16
N ALA A 20 22.58 -2.80 -23.76
CA ALA A 20 23.91 -2.59 -23.19
C ALA A 20 24.97 -3.31 -24.01
N SER A 21 25.27 -2.88 -25.21
CA SER A 21 26.57 -2.92 -25.86
C SER A 21 26.44 -2.74 -27.39
N LEU A 22 26.76 -1.57 -27.87
CA LEU A 22 27.37 -1.34 -29.19
C LEU A 22 27.96 0.07 -29.20
N ARG A 23 29.24 0.19 -28.86
CA ARG A 23 30.09 1.29 -29.36
C ARG A 23 30.98 0.73 -30.45
N PRO A 24 31.04 1.31 -31.64
CA PRO A 24 31.99 0.93 -32.65
C PRO A 24 33.36 1.57 -32.35
N GLY A 25 34.40 0.77 -32.46
CA GLY A 25 35.77 1.21 -32.26
C GLY A 25 36.26 2.15 -33.34
N SER A 26 37.11 3.09 -32.96
CA SER A 26 38.10 3.71 -33.81
C SER A 26 39.47 3.53 -33.15
N ARG A 27 40.34 2.81 -33.88
CA ARG A 27 41.79 2.77 -33.63
C ARG A 27 42.40 4.13 -33.86
N LEU A 28 43.23 4.58 -32.94
CA LEU A 28 44.47 5.29 -33.29
C LEU A 28 45.52 5.07 -32.20
N THR A 29 46.70 4.85 -32.66
CA THR A 29 47.96 4.35 -32.12
C THR A 29 48.76 5.40 -31.35
N SER A 30 49.62 4.86 -30.41
CA SER A 30 50.92 5.35 -29.92
C SER A 30 50.80 6.54 -28.90
N THR A 31 51.60 6.64 -27.87
CA THR A 31 52.99 6.29 -27.57
C THR A 31 53.25 6.33 -26.06
N PHE A 32 54.18 5.57 -25.62
CA PHE A 32 54.78 5.50 -24.28
C PHE A 32 55.12 6.87 -23.66
N HIS A 33 54.96 7.05 -22.35
CA HIS A 33 56.10 7.39 -21.48
C HIS A 33 55.89 7.02 -20.02
N ASN A 34 56.96 6.53 -19.44
CA ASN A 34 57.21 5.95 -18.14
C ASN A 34 57.44 7.01 -17.06
N THR A 35 57.47 6.50 -15.83
CA THR A 35 58.02 7.04 -14.57
C THR A 35 57.05 7.89 -13.74
N SER A 36 56.93 7.70 -12.44
CA SER A 36 57.85 7.16 -11.41
C SER A 36 57.09 6.79 -10.14
N LYS A 37 57.59 5.76 -9.51
CA LYS A 37 57.32 5.36 -8.13
C LYS A 37 57.78 6.45 -7.15
N ILE A 38 56.99 6.73 -6.13
CA ILE A 38 57.53 7.11 -4.80
C ILE A 38 56.79 6.34 -3.72
N SER A 39 57.62 5.68 -2.94
CA SER A 39 57.35 4.77 -1.84
C SER A 39 57.50 5.48 -0.51
N LEU A 40 56.70 5.05 0.48
CA LEU A 40 56.99 4.95 1.91
C LEU A 40 57.18 6.23 2.74
N ARG A 41 56.42 6.37 3.81
CA ARG A 41 56.86 6.00 5.17
C ARG A 41 55.78 6.19 6.23
N SER A 42 55.68 5.20 7.07
CA SER A 42 55.04 5.12 8.37
C SER A 42 55.72 6.05 9.39
N ASN A 43 54.94 6.58 10.35
CA ASN A 43 55.32 6.73 11.77
C ASN A 43 54.04 7.06 12.54
N SER A 44 53.56 6.18 13.37
CA SER A 44 53.83 5.87 14.78
C SER A 44 53.35 6.94 15.79
N ASN A 45 52.42 6.48 16.62
CA ASN A 45 52.24 6.82 18.04
C ASN A 45 51.79 8.22 18.47
N HIS A 46 50.54 8.30 18.92
CA HIS A 46 50.29 8.92 20.23
C HIS A 46 49.12 8.20 20.93
N LYS A 47 49.48 7.51 22.03
CA LYS A 47 48.57 7.00 23.05
C LYS A 47 48.14 8.18 23.91
N THR A 48 46.86 8.42 24.00
CA THR A 48 46.31 9.18 25.16
C THR A 48 45.30 8.27 25.85
N LYS A 49 45.68 7.88 27.05
CA LYS A 49 44.83 7.24 28.05
C LYS A 49 43.92 8.32 28.62
N THR A 50 42.63 8.12 28.59
CA THR A 50 41.71 8.84 29.44
C THR A 50 40.98 7.87 30.34
N ALA A 51 41.03 8.17 31.60
CA ALA A 51 40.58 7.34 32.72
C ALA A 51 39.05 7.16 32.73
N ILE A 52 38.66 5.93 33.06
CA ILE A 52 37.29 5.56 33.38
C ILE A 52 37.08 5.90 34.86
N THR A 53 36.21 6.86 35.15
CA THR A 53 35.71 7.08 36.51
C THR A 53 34.35 6.38 36.63
N ALA A 54 34.33 5.34 37.42
CA ALA A 54 33.12 4.64 37.81
C ALA A 54 32.38 5.47 38.87
N LEU A 55 31.13 5.86 38.56
CA LEU A 55 30.21 6.40 39.55
C LEU A 55 29.20 5.33 39.91
N SER A 56 29.22 4.96 41.16
CA SER A 56 28.34 4.01 41.83
C SER A 56 26.91 4.56 41.91
N LEU A 57 25.95 3.74 41.51
CA LEU A 57 24.53 3.98 41.68
C LEU A 57 24.07 3.51 43.06
N SER A 58 23.57 4.41 43.84
CA SER A 58 22.77 4.14 45.03
C SER A 58 21.29 4.04 44.67
N ARG A 59 20.67 2.94 45.07
CA ARG A 59 19.21 2.71 45.05
C ARG A 59 18.52 3.64 46.06
N PRO A 60 17.32 4.15 45.76
CA PRO A 60 16.40 4.59 46.80
C PRO A 60 15.43 3.48 47.18
N SER A 61 15.27 3.34 48.47
CA SER A 61 14.40 2.44 49.23
C SER A 61 12.92 2.80 49.09
N LYS A 62 12.08 1.75 49.26
CA LYS A 62 10.64 1.80 49.44
C LYS A 62 10.24 2.59 50.67
N PRO A 63 9.08 3.25 50.68
CA PRO A 63 8.43 3.59 51.94
C PRO A 63 7.35 2.55 52.29
N ASP A 64 7.31 2.29 53.58
CA ASP A 64 6.48 1.37 54.28
C ASP A 64 5.02 1.81 54.42
N PHE A 65 4.22 0.83 54.57
CA PHE A 65 2.84 0.70 54.92
C PHE A 65 2.53 1.15 56.35
N VAL A 66 1.55 2.04 56.58
CA VAL A 66 0.81 2.11 57.86
C VAL A 66 -0.56 2.76 57.63
N GLY A 67 -1.61 2.08 58.14
CA GLY A 67 -2.75 2.74 58.69
C GLY A 67 -4.11 2.12 58.36
N ARG A 68 -4.51 1.14 59.17
CA ARG A 68 -5.89 0.67 59.32
C ARG A 68 -6.82 1.80 59.79
N THR A 69 -8.07 1.78 59.31
CA THR A 69 -9.20 2.11 60.21
C THR A 69 -10.43 1.29 59.82
N PHE A 70 -10.87 0.50 60.79
CA PHE A 70 -12.15 -0.18 60.80
C PHE A 70 -13.26 0.81 61.14
N CYS A 71 -14.42 0.71 60.50
CA CYS A 71 -15.71 1.08 61.08
C CYS A 71 -16.76 0.08 60.64
N SER A 72 -17.19 -0.56 61.53
CA SER A 72 -18.41 -1.06 62.16
C SER A 72 -19.68 -1.14 61.35
N ALA A 73 -20.30 -2.29 61.55
CA ALA A 73 -21.55 -2.82 61.05
C ALA A 73 -22.79 -1.94 61.33
N GLY A 74 -23.70 -1.94 60.38
CA GLY A 74 -25.08 -1.53 60.52
C GLY A 74 -25.96 -2.47 59.72
N ALA A 75 -26.65 -3.36 60.42
CA ALA A 75 -27.66 -4.26 59.86
C ALA A 75 -28.93 -3.45 59.51
N CYS A 76 -29.50 -3.64 58.35
CA CYS A 76 -30.91 -3.41 58.05
C CYS A 76 -31.45 -4.43 57.06
N THR A 77 -32.58 -4.90 57.39
CA THR A 77 -33.46 -5.96 56.95
C THR A 77 -34.01 -5.86 55.54
N TYR A 78 -34.16 -7.03 54.91
CA TYR A 78 -35.12 -7.52 53.90
C TYR A 78 -35.95 -6.49 53.10
N SER A 79 -35.81 -6.56 51.78
CA SER A 79 -36.96 -6.64 50.87
C SER A 79 -36.61 -7.41 49.60
N GLU A 80 -37.57 -8.29 49.24
CA GLU A 80 -37.55 -9.22 48.12
C GLU A 80 -37.49 -8.52 46.75
N GLY A 81 -36.83 -9.20 45.82
CA GLY A 81 -37.24 -9.15 44.41
C GLY A 81 -36.58 -8.09 43.53
N VAL A 82 -35.30 -8.21 43.24
CA VAL A 82 -34.76 -7.71 42.00
C VAL A 82 -34.22 -8.89 41.23
N ILE A 83 -34.91 -9.21 40.13
CA ILE A 83 -34.38 -10.07 39.09
C ILE A 83 -33.15 -9.39 38.55
N GLU A 84 -31.96 -9.79 39.01
CA GLU A 84 -30.71 -9.45 38.33
C GLU A 84 -30.76 -10.11 36.94
N SER A 85 -31.18 -9.34 35.95
CA SER A 85 -30.82 -9.62 34.59
C SER A 85 -29.30 -9.54 34.53
N HIS A 86 -28.60 -10.66 34.66
CA HIS A 86 -27.24 -10.80 34.21
C HIS A 86 -27.21 -10.50 32.71
N SER A 87 -27.14 -9.25 32.35
CA SER A 87 -26.55 -8.88 31.07
C SER A 87 -25.10 -9.34 31.19
N GLN A 88 -24.78 -10.49 30.64
CA GLN A 88 -23.41 -10.81 30.26
C GLN A 88 -22.99 -9.72 29.28
N THR A 89 -22.38 -8.66 29.79
CA THR A 89 -21.56 -7.77 28.98
C THR A 89 -20.42 -8.66 28.52
N THR A 90 -20.61 -9.32 27.37
CA THR A 90 -19.50 -9.91 26.65
C THR A 90 -18.53 -8.76 26.40
N ASP A 91 -17.35 -8.86 26.99
CA ASP A 91 -16.26 -7.89 26.81
C ASP A 91 -16.05 -7.73 25.29
N GLU A 92 -16.62 -6.68 24.69
CA GLU A 92 -16.51 -6.42 23.25
C GLU A 92 -15.07 -6.09 22.92
N LYS A 93 -14.45 -6.91 22.07
CA LYS A 93 -13.07 -6.78 21.62
C LYS A 93 -13.04 -6.46 20.14
N LEU A 94 -12.71 -5.22 19.81
CA LEU A 94 -12.55 -4.78 18.45
C LEU A 94 -11.18 -5.22 17.90
N GLY A 95 -11.20 -5.84 16.72
CA GLY A 95 -10.01 -6.05 15.89
C GLY A 95 -10.06 -5.17 14.66
N VAL A 96 -8.90 -4.68 14.23
CA VAL A 96 -8.69 -4.06 12.92
C VAL A 96 -7.62 -4.86 12.20
N ILE A 97 -7.88 -5.33 10.99
CA ILE A 97 -6.87 -6.01 10.18
C ILE A 97 -6.46 -5.12 9.00
N LEU A 98 -5.18 -4.76 8.97
CA LEU A 98 -4.57 -4.05 7.85
C LEU A 98 -4.14 -5.06 6.79
N LEU A 99 -4.63 -4.89 5.57
CA LEU A 99 -4.24 -5.73 4.43
C LEU A 99 -3.21 -5.00 3.58
N ASN A 100 -2.09 -5.67 3.27
CA ASN A 100 -1.07 -5.14 2.39
C ASN A 100 -0.48 -6.27 1.52
N LEU A 101 0.30 -5.90 0.50
CA LEU A 101 0.88 -6.82 -0.48
C LEU A 101 1.91 -7.76 0.17
N GLY A 102 2.79 -7.19 0.99
CA GLY A 102 3.99 -7.84 1.47
C GLY A 102 5.19 -7.65 0.54
N GLY A 103 6.34 -8.03 1.02
CA GLY A 103 7.59 -7.98 0.27
C GLY A 103 8.66 -8.80 0.96
N PRO A 104 9.72 -9.21 0.26
CA PRO A 104 10.77 -10.05 0.84
C PRO A 104 11.57 -9.28 1.89
N ASP A 105 11.81 -9.90 3.04
CA ASP A 105 12.60 -9.28 4.12
C ASP A 105 14.09 -9.28 3.78
N THR A 106 14.55 -10.27 3.00
CA THR A 106 15.95 -10.43 2.60
C THR A 106 16.05 -10.82 1.12
N LEU A 107 17.25 -10.74 0.55
CA LEU A 107 17.50 -11.18 -0.85
C LEU A 107 17.23 -12.66 -1.08
N GLN A 108 17.32 -13.51 -0.05
CA GLN A 108 17.00 -14.94 -0.14
C GLN A 108 15.49 -15.14 -0.31
N ASP A 109 14.69 -14.26 0.23
CA ASP A 109 13.23 -14.34 0.24
C ASP A 109 12.59 -13.87 -1.08
N VAL A 110 13.37 -13.22 -1.96
CA VAL A 110 12.85 -12.66 -3.22
C VAL A 110 12.20 -13.71 -4.11
N GLN A 111 12.84 -14.85 -4.34
CA GLN A 111 12.28 -15.88 -5.21
C GLN A 111 11.04 -16.57 -4.60
N PRO A 112 11.00 -16.94 -3.31
CA PRO A 112 9.78 -17.44 -2.67
C PRO A 112 8.63 -16.41 -2.68
N PHE A 113 8.92 -15.13 -2.44
CA PHE A 113 7.93 -14.05 -2.53
C PHE A 113 7.34 -13.96 -3.94
N LEU A 114 8.19 -13.93 -4.98
CA LEU A 114 7.74 -13.91 -6.38
C LEU A 114 6.92 -15.14 -6.75
N PHE A 115 7.27 -16.32 -6.20
CA PHE A 115 6.48 -17.51 -6.38
C PHE A 115 5.06 -17.36 -5.82
N ASN A 116 4.92 -16.84 -4.59
CA ASN A 116 3.62 -16.61 -3.98
C ASN A 116 2.79 -15.59 -4.79
N LEU A 117 3.42 -14.51 -5.25
CA LEU A 117 2.79 -13.49 -6.08
C LEU A 117 2.26 -14.09 -7.40
N PHE A 118 3.08 -14.81 -8.15
CA PHE A 118 2.68 -15.37 -9.44
C PHE A 118 1.79 -16.61 -9.33
N ALA A 119 1.74 -17.25 -8.16
CA ALA A 119 0.82 -18.35 -7.90
C ALA A 119 -0.63 -17.88 -7.69
N ASP A 120 -0.86 -16.59 -7.47
CA ASP A 120 -2.20 -16.03 -7.32
C ASP A 120 -2.93 -15.98 -8.68
N PRO A 121 -4.12 -16.62 -8.80
CA PRO A 121 -4.91 -16.57 -10.01
C PRO A 121 -5.50 -15.19 -10.30
N ASP A 122 -5.50 -14.25 -9.34
CA ASP A 122 -5.91 -12.86 -9.58
C ASP A 122 -4.78 -12.00 -10.15
N ILE A 123 -3.53 -12.47 -10.06
CA ILE A 123 -2.36 -11.84 -10.72
C ILE A 123 -2.11 -12.43 -12.10
N ILE A 124 -2.09 -13.77 -12.21
CA ILE A 124 -1.95 -14.46 -13.49
C ILE A 124 -3.19 -15.31 -13.72
N ARG A 125 -4.10 -14.82 -14.58
CA ARG A 125 -5.36 -15.52 -14.90
C ARG A 125 -5.16 -16.52 -16.01
N LEU A 126 -5.14 -17.82 -15.65
CA LEU A 126 -5.16 -18.89 -16.61
C LEU A 126 -6.60 -19.32 -16.94
N PRO A 127 -6.89 -19.69 -18.21
CA PRO A 127 -8.14 -20.35 -18.57
C PRO A 127 -8.39 -21.58 -17.70
N ARG A 128 -9.66 -21.89 -17.41
CA ARG A 128 -10.04 -22.99 -16.49
C ARG A 128 -9.32 -24.31 -16.79
N LEU A 129 -9.15 -24.64 -18.09
CA LEU A 129 -8.49 -25.86 -18.54
C LEU A 129 -7.01 -25.93 -18.13
N PHE A 130 -6.32 -24.77 -17.97
CA PHE A 130 -4.90 -24.68 -17.69
C PHE A 130 -4.58 -24.30 -16.23
N ARG A 131 -5.57 -24.22 -15.33
CA ARG A 131 -5.37 -23.85 -13.93
C ARG A 131 -4.38 -24.75 -13.19
N PHE A 132 -4.27 -26.02 -13.56
CA PHE A 132 -3.30 -26.96 -12.99
C PHE A 132 -1.86 -26.55 -13.28
N LEU A 133 -1.60 -25.71 -14.29
CA LEU A 133 -0.29 -25.15 -14.60
C LEU A 133 0.06 -23.90 -13.79
N GLN A 134 -0.85 -23.38 -12.95
CA GLN A 134 -0.66 -22.13 -12.20
C GLN A 134 0.65 -22.16 -11.37
N ARG A 135 0.81 -23.17 -10.53
CA ARG A 135 1.99 -23.29 -9.66
C ARG A 135 3.28 -23.61 -10.44
N PRO A 136 3.32 -24.56 -11.42
CA PRO A 136 4.47 -24.74 -12.28
C PRO A 136 4.91 -23.49 -13.04
N LEU A 137 3.94 -22.72 -13.57
CA LEU A 137 4.21 -21.46 -14.26
C LEU A 137 4.76 -20.41 -13.29
N ALA A 138 4.16 -20.26 -12.12
CA ALA A 138 4.65 -19.37 -11.07
C ALA A 138 6.09 -19.70 -10.66
N GLN A 139 6.40 -20.99 -10.51
CA GLN A 139 7.76 -21.44 -10.21
C GLN A 139 8.76 -21.06 -11.32
N LEU A 140 8.39 -21.27 -12.57
CA LEU A 140 9.25 -20.89 -13.70
C LEU A 140 9.48 -19.38 -13.74
N ILE A 141 8.42 -18.58 -13.65
CA ILE A 141 8.51 -17.12 -13.70
C ILE A 141 9.32 -16.59 -12.52
N SER A 142 9.07 -17.10 -11.30
CA SER A 142 9.79 -16.65 -10.11
C SER A 142 11.30 -16.89 -10.19
N VAL A 143 11.72 -18.06 -10.71
CA VAL A 143 13.16 -18.37 -10.92
C VAL A 143 13.78 -17.44 -11.97
N LEU A 144 13.09 -17.20 -13.08
CA LEU A 144 13.60 -16.34 -14.16
C LEU A 144 13.68 -14.86 -13.77
N ARG A 145 12.75 -14.38 -12.94
CA ARG A 145 12.71 -12.98 -12.51
C ARG A 145 13.53 -12.67 -11.25
N ALA A 146 13.80 -13.70 -10.43
CA ALA A 146 14.50 -13.50 -9.16
C ALA A 146 15.86 -12.79 -9.27
N PRO A 147 16.72 -13.02 -10.28
CA PRO A 147 17.99 -12.31 -10.39
C PRO A 147 17.79 -10.79 -10.51
N LYS A 148 17.00 -10.33 -11.48
CA LYS A 148 16.73 -8.89 -11.66
C LYS A 148 16.04 -8.28 -10.43
N SER A 149 15.04 -8.96 -9.86
CA SER A 149 14.37 -8.46 -8.65
C SER A 149 15.32 -8.37 -7.45
N LYS A 150 16.28 -9.28 -7.32
CA LYS A 150 17.32 -9.22 -6.27
C LYS A 150 18.22 -8.00 -6.44
N GLU A 151 18.55 -7.62 -7.66
CA GLU A 151 19.32 -6.39 -7.95
C GLU A 151 18.55 -5.15 -7.48
N GLY A 152 17.26 -5.03 -7.81
CA GLY A 152 16.42 -3.94 -7.34
C GLY A 152 16.30 -3.90 -5.82
N TYR A 153 16.02 -5.05 -5.16
CA TYR A 153 15.99 -5.08 -3.69
C TYR A 153 17.35 -4.79 -3.05
N ALA A 154 18.46 -5.20 -3.67
CA ALA A 154 19.80 -4.86 -3.19
C ALA A 154 20.07 -3.36 -3.26
N ALA A 155 19.60 -2.68 -4.32
CA ALA A 155 19.73 -1.24 -4.50
C ALA A 155 19.00 -0.43 -3.42
N ILE A 156 17.90 -0.95 -2.88
CA ILE A 156 17.11 -0.29 -1.82
C ILE A 156 17.44 -0.78 -0.39
N GLY A 157 18.55 -1.51 -0.20
CA GLY A 157 19.03 -1.92 1.11
C GLY A 157 18.92 -3.41 1.45
N GLY A 158 18.56 -4.27 0.49
CA GLY A 158 18.62 -5.74 0.61
C GLY A 158 17.30 -6.43 0.93
N GLY A 159 16.21 -5.67 1.08
CA GLY A 159 14.87 -6.18 1.34
C GLY A 159 13.81 -5.09 1.20
N SER A 160 12.55 -5.46 1.32
CA SER A 160 11.43 -4.52 1.27
C SER A 160 11.22 -3.82 2.62
N PRO A 161 11.09 -2.49 2.67
CA PRO A 161 10.74 -1.79 3.91
C PRO A 161 9.25 -1.95 4.28
N LEU A 162 8.44 -2.51 3.40
CA LEU A 162 6.99 -2.52 3.48
C LEU A 162 6.46 -3.14 4.79
N ARG A 163 7.07 -4.25 5.25
CA ARG A 163 6.70 -4.90 6.49
C ARG A 163 6.87 -3.96 7.69
N LYS A 164 8.05 -3.38 7.82
CA LYS A 164 8.38 -2.45 8.91
C LYS A 164 7.42 -1.26 8.92
N ILE A 165 7.20 -0.64 7.77
CA ILE A 165 6.31 0.52 7.63
C ILE A 165 4.87 0.13 7.99
N THR A 166 4.39 -1.03 7.57
CA THR A 166 3.03 -1.47 7.91
C THR A 166 2.87 -1.77 9.40
N ASP A 167 3.87 -2.34 10.05
CA ASP A 167 3.87 -2.54 11.51
C ASP A 167 3.87 -1.17 12.26
N GLU A 168 4.59 -0.18 11.76
CA GLU A 168 4.57 1.20 12.27
C GLU A 168 3.19 1.85 12.06
N GLN A 169 2.57 1.68 10.88
CA GLN A 169 1.21 2.14 10.59
C GLN A 169 0.18 1.48 11.52
N ALA A 170 0.30 0.18 11.77
CA ALA A 170 -0.57 -0.54 12.69
C ALA A 170 -0.47 -0.01 14.13
N SER A 171 0.75 0.27 14.57
CA SER A 171 1.02 0.84 15.89
C SER A 171 0.49 2.27 16.01
N ALA A 172 0.71 3.10 14.98
CA ALA A 172 0.22 4.47 14.93
C ALA A 172 -1.33 4.53 14.88
N LEU A 173 -1.96 3.65 14.08
CA LEU A 173 -3.41 3.54 14.02
C LEU A 173 -4.01 3.14 15.36
N LYS A 174 -3.40 2.19 16.05
CA LYS A 174 -3.83 1.78 17.39
C LYS A 174 -3.84 2.97 18.35
N LEU A 175 -2.75 3.74 18.39
CA LEU A 175 -2.66 4.94 19.23
C LEU A 175 -3.69 6.01 18.84
N ALA A 176 -3.93 6.20 17.53
CA ALA A 176 -4.93 7.15 17.05
C ALA A 176 -6.37 6.73 17.44
N LEU A 177 -6.68 5.43 17.42
CA LEU A 177 -7.95 4.90 17.90
C LEU A 177 -8.10 5.07 19.42
N GLU A 178 -7.04 4.76 20.20
CA GLU A 178 -7.02 4.97 21.64
C GLU A 178 -7.23 6.46 22.02
N ALA A 179 -6.63 7.39 21.28
CA ALA A 179 -6.83 8.83 21.46
C ALA A 179 -8.28 9.29 21.17
N LYS A 180 -9.03 8.49 20.41
CA LYS A 180 -10.47 8.67 20.15
C LYS A 180 -11.36 7.78 21.04
N GLU A 181 -10.83 7.30 22.14
CA GLU A 181 -11.50 6.43 23.12
C GLU A 181 -12.00 5.08 22.55
N VAL A 182 -11.39 4.60 21.45
CA VAL A 182 -11.68 3.31 20.82
C VAL A 182 -10.53 2.35 21.07
N CYS A 183 -10.77 1.37 21.96
CA CYS A 183 -9.80 0.31 22.22
C CYS A 183 -9.89 -0.78 21.14
N ALA A 184 -8.83 -0.94 20.35
CA ALA A 184 -8.76 -1.94 19.29
C ALA A 184 -7.41 -2.66 19.26
N ASN A 185 -7.43 -3.94 18.89
CA ASN A 185 -6.23 -4.67 18.49
C ASN A 185 -6.04 -4.51 16.98
N VAL A 186 -4.87 -4.07 16.56
CA VAL A 186 -4.55 -3.89 15.14
C VAL A 186 -3.62 -5.03 14.69
N TYR A 187 -4.00 -5.72 13.63
CA TYR A 187 -3.30 -6.87 13.05
C TYR A 187 -2.82 -6.52 11.64
N VAL A 188 -1.67 -7.03 11.27
CA VAL A 188 -1.12 -6.90 9.91
C VAL A 188 -1.26 -8.23 9.20
N ALA A 189 -1.80 -8.19 7.97
CA ALA A 189 -1.88 -9.35 7.09
C ALA A 189 -1.32 -9.01 5.72
N MET A 190 -0.28 -9.73 5.33
CA MET A 190 0.34 -9.61 4.03
C MET A 190 -0.17 -10.68 3.09
N ARG A 191 -0.37 -10.30 1.82
CA ARG A 191 -0.94 -11.23 0.84
C ARG A 191 0.08 -12.27 0.34
N TYR A 192 1.33 -11.85 0.13
CA TYR A 192 2.32 -12.69 -0.54
C TYR A 192 3.58 -12.96 0.29
N TRP A 193 3.68 -12.39 1.49
CA TRP A 193 4.78 -12.63 2.42
C TRP A 193 4.30 -12.58 3.88
N HIS A 194 5.21 -12.81 4.82
CA HIS A 194 4.90 -12.78 6.26
C HIS A 194 4.61 -11.37 6.80
N PRO A 195 3.68 -11.26 7.77
CA PRO A 195 2.77 -12.29 8.25
C PRO A 195 1.65 -12.55 7.24
N PHE A 196 1.50 -13.80 6.81
CA PHE A 196 0.40 -14.15 5.93
C PHE A 196 -0.96 -13.89 6.59
N THR A 197 -2.01 -13.80 5.76
CA THR A 197 -3.39 -13.62 6.24
C THR A 197 -3.77 -14.68 7.29
N GLU A 198 -3.31 -15.92 7.12
CA GLU A 198 -3.51 -17.03 8.02
C GLU A 198 -2.92 -16.75 9.42
N GLU A 199 -1.73 -16.16 9.48
CA GLU A 199 -1.05 -15.82 10.74
C GLU A 199 -1.82 -14.74 11.51
N ALA A 200 -2.29 -13.70 10.80
CA ALA A 200 -3.12 -12.65 11.39
C ALA A 200 -4.45 -13.19 11.91
N VAL A 201 -5.11 -14.07 11.15
CA VAL A 201 -6.36 -14.73 11.55
C VAL A 201 -6.17 -15.62 12.78
N HIS A 202 -5.04 -16.33 12.88
CA HIS A 202 -4.70 -17.09 14.10
C HIS A 202 -4.56 -16.18 15.33
N GLN A 203 -4.00 -14.98 15.17
CA GLN A 203 -3.92 -14.00 16.27
C GLN A 203 -5.31 -13.49 16.67
N ILE A 204 -6.15 -13.13 15.70
CA ILE A 204 -7.55 -12.71 15.91
C ILE A 204 -8.32 -13.73 16.73
N LYS A 205 -8.20 -15.02 16.38
CA LYS A 205 -8.84 -16.12 17.12
C LYS A 205 -8.30 -16.29 18.54
N ARG A 206 -6.98 -16.23 18.70
CA ARG A 206 -6.31 -16.34 20.01
C ARG A 206 -6.76 -15.23 20.96
N ASP A 207 -6.89 -14.00 20.44
CA ASP A 207 -7.24 -12.82 21.22
C ASP A 207 -8.75 -12.71 21.45
N LYS A 208 -9.55 -13.62 20.86
CA LYS A 208 -11.02 -13.71 20.99
C LYS A 208 -11.71 -12.41 20.57
N ILE A 209 -11.35 -11.90 19.43
CA ILE A 209 -11.96 -10.69 18.85
C ILE A 209 -13.44 -10.94 18.59
N THR A 210 -14.29 -9.99 18.97
CA THR A 210 -15.76 -10.11 18.84
C THR A 210 -16.34 -9.29 17.70
N LYS A 211 -15.57 -8.32 17.16
CA LYS A 211 -15.91 -7.51 15.97
C LYS A 211 -14.64 -7.23 15.19
N LEU A 212 -14.71 -7.21 13.87
CA LEU A 212 -13.55 -7.00 12.99
C LEU A 212 -13.84 -5.93 11.96
N VAL A 213 -12.90 -4.99 11.80
CA VAL A 213 -12.85 -4.06 10.66
C VAL A 213 -11.68 -4.46 9.77
N VAL A 214 -11.94 -4.61 8.48
CA VAL A 214 -10.93 -4.92 7.45
C VAL A 214 -10.59 -3.63 6.72
N LEU A 215 -9.34 -3.21 6.82
CA LEU A 215 -8.81 -1.98 6.21
C LEU A 215 -7.65 -2.32 5.26
N PRO A 216 -7.90 -2.45 3.96
CA PRO A 216 -6.84 -2.55 2.96
C PRO A 216 -6.05 -1.24 2.89
N LEU A 217 -4.72 -1.34 2.84
CA LEU A 217 -3.82 -0.19 2.66
C LEU A 217 -3.64 0.18 1.17
N TYR A 218 -4.70 -0.03 0.40
CA TYR A 218 -4.83 0.39 -1.00
C TYR A 218 -5.96 1.40 -1.08
N PRO A 219 -5.68 2.66 -1.48
CA PRO A 219 -6.72 3.69 -1.54
C PRO A 219 -7.85 3.32 -2.51
N GLN A 220 -7.47 2.82 -3.69
CA GLN A 220 -8.39 2.39 -4.73
C GLN A 220 -8.60 0.87 -4.68
N TYR A 221 -9.80 0.44 -5.04
CA TYR A 221 -10.10 -0.99 -5.19
C TYR A 221 -9.53 -1.52 -6.51
N SER A 222 -8.88 -2.68 -6.45
CA SER A 222 -8.64 -3.53 -7.61
C SER A 222 -8.85 -5.00 -7.27
N ILE A 223 -9.28 -5.77 -8.26
CA ILE A 223 -9.43 -7.23 -8.15
C ILE A 223 -8.11 -7.89 -7.73
N SER A 224 -6.98 -7.39 -8.22
CA SER A 224 -5.65 -7.94 -7.94
C SER A 224 -5.07 -7.58 -6.57
N THR A 225 -5.62 -6.58 -5.89
CA THR A 225 -5.14 -6.12 -4.57
C THR A 225 -6.17 -6.38 -3.47
N THR A 226 -7.07 -5.42 -3.25
CA THR A 226 -8.17 -5.54 -2.27
C THR A 226 -9.01 -6.79 -2.52
N GLY A 227 -9.38 -7.03 -3.78
CA GLY A 227 -10.20 -8.18 -4.17
C GLY A 227 -9.54 -9.52 -3.85
N SER A 228 -8.26 -9.70 -4.21
CA SER A 228 -7.50 -10.91 -3.91
C SER A 228 -7.37 -11.14 -2.40
N SER A 229 -7.05 -10.09 -1.63
CA SER A 229 -6.89 -10.19 -0.18
C SER A 229 -8.22 -10.52 0.53
N ILE A 230 -9.32 -9.87 0.13
CA ILE A 230 -10.66 -10.14 0.67
C ILE A 230 -11.12 -11.55 0.31
N ARG A 231 -10.81 -12.06 -0.88
CA ARG A 231 -11.15 -13.42 -1.29
C ARG A 231 -10.51 -14.46 -0.36
N VAL A 232 -9.24 -14.30 -0.02
CA VAL A 232 -8.54 -15.19 0.92
C VAL A 232 -9.21 -15.15 2.31
N LEU A 233 -9.49 -13.95 2.83
CA LEU A 233 -10.22 -13.81 4.09
C LEU A 233 -11.58 -14.50 4.02
N ARG A 234 -12.36 -14.28 2.97
CA ARG A 234 -13.69 -14.89 2.79
C ARG A 234 -13.63 -16.41 2.81
N ASP A 235 -12.67 -17.00 2.08
CA ASP A 235 -12.51 -18.46 2.05
C ASP A 235 -12.17 -19.00 3.46
N MET A 236 -11.27 -18.35 4.19
CA MET A 236 -10.94 -18.73 5.57
C MET A 236 -12.13 -18.58 6.53
N PHE A 237 -12.92 -17.50 6.39
CA PHE A 237 -14.07 -17.24 7.25
C PHE A 237 -15.18 -18.23 7.00
N ARG A 238 -15.44 -18.62 5.75
CA ARG A 238 -16.45 -19.64 5.40
C ARG A 238 -16.15 -21.00 6.03
N ASP A 239 -14.88 -21.37 6.07
CA ASP A 239 -14.45 -22.70 6.49
C ASP A 239 -14.24 -22.82 8.03
N ASP A 240 -14.31 -21.70 8.78
CA ASP A 240 -14.06 -21.65 10.21
C ASP A 240 -15.31 -21.27 11.02
N ARG A 241 -15.70 -22.12 11.96
CA ARG A 241 -16.93 -21.97 12.78
C ARG A 241 -16.94 -20.70 13.66
N TYR A 242 -15.79 -20.21 14.12
CA TYR A 242 -15.70 -18.99 14.92
C TYR A 242 -15.77 -17.78 14.00
N LEU A 243 -14.97 -17.77 12.94
CA LEU A 243 -14.87 -16.65 12.02
C LEU A 243 -16.18 -16.41 11.25
N SER A 244 -16.89 -17.46 10.85
CA SER A 244 -18.19 -17.36 10.15
C SER A 244 -19.28 -16.63 10.95
N ARG A 245 -19.09 -16.50 12.27
CA ARG A 245 -20.01 -15.78 13.17
C ARG A 245 -19.48 -14.41 13.60
N LEU A 246 -18.26 -14.09 13.22
CA LEU A 246 -17.63 -12.83 13.60
C LEU A 246 -18.23 -11.70 12.75
N PRO A 247 -18.85 -10.67 13.36
CA PRO A 247 -19.27 -9.46 12.65
C PRO A 247 -18.06 -8.77 11.99
N VAL A 248 -18.15 -8.56 10.69
CA VAL A 248 -17.05 -7.98 9.89
C VAL A 248 -17.55 -6.78 9.09
N ALA A 249 -16.86 -5.66 9.18
CA ALA A 249 -17.00 -4.54 8.26
C ALA A 249 -15.77 -4.46 7.35
N ILE A 250 -15.99 -4.22 6.06
CA ILE A 250 -14.89 -4.13 5.07
C ILE A 250 -14.91 -2.75 4.43
N ILE A 251 -13.80 -2.03 4.54
CA ILE A 251 -13.57 -0.76 3.85
C ILE A 251 -12.94 -1.09 2.50
N GLN A 252 -13.72 -1.12 1.43
CA GLN A 252 -13.26 -1.59 0.11
C GLN A 252 -12.32 -0.61 -0.60
N SER A 253 -12.61 0.68 -0.47
CA SER A 253 -11.81 1.78 -1.02
C SER A 253 -12.03 3.04 -0.19
N TRP A 254 -11.05 3.94 -0.17
CA TRP A 254 -11.08 5.13 0.67
C TRP A 254 -10.31 6.32 0.06
N TYR A 255 -10.04 6.28 -1.25
CA TYR A 255 -9.32 7.31 -2.00
C TYR A 255 -10.00 8.68 -1.98
N GLN A 256 -11.32 8.74 -1.69
CA GLN A 256 -12.11 9.98 -1.62
C GLN A 256 -12.05 10.66 -0.25
N ARG A 257 -11.36 10.06 0.73
CA ARG A 257 -11.34 10.62 2.10
C ARG A 257 -10.60 11.94 2.12
N GLU A 258 -11.22 12.90 2.80
CA GLU A 258 -10.70 14.27 2.89
C GLU A 258 -9.31 14.32 3.54
N GLY A 259 -9.09 13.55 4.61
CA GLY A 259 -7.80 13.48 5.29
C GLY A 259 -6.70 12.89 4.42
N TYR A 260 -7.01 11.86 3.61
CA TYR A 260 -6.09 11.32 2.62
C TYR A 260 -5.75 12.34 1.54
N ILE A 261 -6.76 12.98 0.93
CA ILE A 261 -6.58 13.99 -0.13
C ILE A 261 -5.74 15.17 0.36
N LYS A 262 -6.04 15.70 1.54
CA LYS A 262 -5.27 16.79 2.16
C LYS A 262 -3.83 16.36 2.45
N SER A 263 -3.61 15.16 2.98
CA SER A 263 -2.27 14.64 3.26
C SER A 263 -1.42 14.50 2.00
N MET A 264 -2.03 14.04 0.88
CA MET A 264 -1.35 14.00 -0.42
C MET A 264 -1.04 15.41 -0.92
N ALA A 265 -1.99 16.34 -0.83
CA ALA A 265 -1.77 17.74 -1.23
C ALA A 265 -0.67 18.42 -0.40
N ASP A 266 -0.62 18.18 0.92
CA ASP A 266 0.44 18.70 1.81
C ASP A 266 1.83 18.24 1.35
N LEU A 267 1.98 16.96 1.01
CA LEU A 267 3.25 16.41 0.54
C LEU A 267 3.61 16.96 -0.85
N ILE A 268 2.66 17.06 -1.78
CA ILE A 268 2.89 17.62 -3.11
C ILE A 268 3.31 19.08 -2.99
N GLU A 269 2.60 19.89 -2.23
CA GLU A 269 2.90 21.30 -2.00
C GLU A 269 4.31 21.48 -1.43
N LYS A 270 4.67 20.69 -0.42
CA LYS A 270 5.99 20.70 0.21
C LYS A 270 7.11 20.36 -0.78
N GLU A 271 6.94 19.30 -1.58
CA GLU A 271 7.95 18.87 -2.53
C GLU A 271 8.08 19.85 -3.73
N LEU A 272 6.98 20.48 -4.16
CA LEU A 272 7.03 21.53 -5.18
C LEU A 272 7.94 22.70 -4.78
N GLN A 273 7.97 23.08 -3.49
CA GLN A 273 8.82 24.19 -3.01
C GLN A 273 10.32 23.94 -3.17
N ILE A 274 10.75 22.72 -3.45
CA ILE A 274 12.16 22.36 -3.65
C ILE A 274 12.63 22.70 -5.07
N PHE A 275 11.69 22.83 -6.01
CA PHE A 275 12.01 23.11 -7.41
C PHE A 275 12.37 24.58 -7.65
N PRO A 276 13.24 24.88 -8.63
CA PRO A 276 13.62 26.25 -8.96
C PRO A 276 12.44 27.13 -9.41
N THR A 277 11.48 26.52 -10.11
CA THR A 277 10.22 27.13 -10.60
C THR A 277 9.06 26.25 -10.22
N PRO A 278 8.57 26.31 -8.96
CA PRO A 278 7.50 25.43 -8.48
C PRO A 278 6.25 25.45 -9.36
N GLU A 279 5.86 26.64 -9.86
CA GLU A 279 4.67 26.87 -10.67
C GLU A 279 4.74 26.28 -12.09
N GLU A 280 5.95 26.02 -12.61
CA GLU A 280 6.17 25.43 -13.94
C GLU A 280 6.45 23.92 -13.86
N THR A 281 6.50 23.37 -12.64
CA THR A 281 6.81 21.96 -12.45
C THR A 281 5.61 21.09 -12.82
N MET A 282 5.82 20.14 -13.74
CA MET A 282 4.82 19.13 -14.12
C MET A 282 4.57 18.19 -12.96
N ILE A 283 3.32 18.03 -12.52
CA ILE A 283 2.92 17.02 -11.55
C ILE A 283 2.62 15.72 -12.32
N PHE A 284 3.42 14.69 -12.08
CA PHE A 284 3.33 13.41 -12.78
C PHE A 284 2.79 12.33 -11.83
N PHE A 285 1.51 12.00 -11.93
CA PHE A 285 0.92 10.93 -11.16
C PHE A 285 1.33 9.57 -11.73
N SER A 286 2.02 8.78 -10.92
CA SER A 286 2.44 7.42 -11.26
C SER A 286 1.55 6.42 -10.55
N ALA A 287 0.76 5.68 -11.32
CA ALA A 287 -0.11 4.62 -10.83
C ALA A 287 0.40 3.25 -11.27
N HIS A 288 0.20 2.22 -10.44
CA HIS A 288 0.46 0.85 -10.87
C HIS A 288 -0.54 0.45 -11.97
N GLY A 289 -0.04 -0.09 -13.07
CA GLY A 289 -0.89 -0.56 -14.16
C GLY A 289 -1.67 -1.81 -13.78
N VAL A 290 -2.83 -2.00 -14.40
CA VAL A 290 -3.57 -3.27 -14.37
C VAL A 290 -3.93 -3.69 -15.80
N PRO A 291 -4.13 -4.99 -16.06
CA PRO A 291 -4.59 -5.43 -17.37
C PRO A 291 -5.94 -4.79 -17.76
N VAL A 292 -6.05 -4.30 -18.99
CA VAL A 292 -7.29 -3.70 -19.53
C VAL A 292 -8.49 -4.64 -19.34
N SER A 293 -8.27 -5.95 -19.47
CA SER A 293 -9.32 -6.95 -19.29
C SER A 293 -9.91 -7.00 -17.88
N TYR A 294 -9.20 -6.49 -16.85
CA TYR A 294 -9.78 -6.40 -15.51
C TYR A 294 -10.84 -5.31 -15.45
N VAL A 295 -10.55 -4.17 -16.06
CA VAL A 295 -11.48 -3.03 -16.10
C VAL A 295 -12.64 -3.33 -17.05
N GLU A 296 -12.37 -3.69 -18.31
CA GLU A 296 -13.40 -3.81 -19.35
C GLU A 296 -14.22 -5.09 -19.22
N ASN A 297 -13.61 -6.23 -18.87
CA ASN A 297 -14.29 -7.52 -18.88
C ASN A 297 -14.72 -8.00 -17.49
N ALA A 298 -14.02 -7.61 -16.44
CA ALA A 298 -14.32 -8.03 -15.08
C ALA A 298 -14.93 -6.92 -14.20
N GLY A 299 -15.10 -5.71 -14.74
CA GLY A 299 -15.73 -4.59 -14.04
C GLY A 299 -14.92 -4.04 -12.88
N ASP A 300 -13.56 -4.12 -12.93
CA ASP A 300 -12.68 -3.52 -11.94
C ASP A 300 -12.78 -1.98 -12.00
N PRO A 301 -13.20 -1.30 -10.92
CA PRO A 301 -13.38 0.14 -10.90
C PRO A 301 -12.06 0.91 -10.79
N TYR A 302 -10.91 0.25 -10.80
CA TYR A 302 -9.61 0.82 -10.49
C TYR A 302 -9.27 2.08 -11.29
N ARG A 303 -9.47 2.05 -12.62
CA ARG A 303 -9.20 3.20 -13.49
C ARG A 303 -10.04 4.41 -13.08
N ASP A 304 -11.35 4.22 -12.96
CA ASP A 304 -12.28 5.31 -12.65
C ASP A 304 -11.98 5.88 -11.25
N GLN A 305 -11.68 5.01 -10.25
CA GLN A 305 -11.29 5.45 -8.92
C GLN A 305 -9.94 6.18 -8.90
N MET A 306 -9.02 5.82 -9.77
CA MET A 306 -7.73 6.49 -9.90
C MET A 306 -7.89 7.90 -10.51
N GLU A 307 -8.66 8.02 -11.57
CA GLU A 307 -8.95 9.30 -12.20
C GLU A 307 -9.71 10.25 -11.24
N ASP A 308 -10.72 9.74 -10.52
CA ASP A 308 -11.43 10.49 -9.48
C ASP A 308 -10.49 10.94 -8.34
N CYS A 309 -9.60 10.06 -7.89
CA CYS A 309 -8.63 10.36 -6.85
C CYS A 309 -7.72 11.54 -7.23
N ILE A 310 -7.17 11.48 -8.44
CA ILE A 310 -6.31 12.55 -8.97
C ILE A 310 -7.08 13.85 -9.13
N PHE A 311 -8.30 13.78 -9.63
CA PHE A 311 -9.19 14.95 -9.74
C PHE A 311 -9.39 15.61 -8.37
N LEU A 312 -9.67 14.86 -7.32
CA LEU A 312 -9.85 15.38 -5.96
C LEU A 312 -8.55 16.00 -5.40
N ILE A 313 -7.41 15.36 -5.61
CA ILE A 313 -6.10 15.91 -5.20
C ILE A 313 -5.84 17.24 -5.92
N MET A 314 -6.07 17.30 -7.23
CA MET A 314 -5.87 18.52 -8.00
C MET A 314 -6.86 19.64 -7.64
N GLN A 315 -8.09 19.29 -7.26
CA GLN A 315 -9.04 20.27 -6.72
C GLN A 315 -8.55 20.86 -5.38
N GLU A 316 -8.03 20.02 -4.49
CA GLU A 316 -7.45 20.48 -3.22
C GLU A 316 -6.23 21.39 -3.47
N LEU A 317 -5.31 21.02 -4.36
CA LEU A 317 -4.17 21.83 -4.74
C LEU A 317 -4.61 23.18 -5.35
N LYS A 318 -5.60 23.16 -6.21
CA LYS A 318 -6.18 24.38 -6.80
C LYS A 318 -6.77 25.30 -5.74
N SER A 319 -7.45 24.76 -4.73
CA SER A 319 -7.99 25.55 -3.61
C SER A 319 -6.89 26.27 -2.81
N ARG A 320 -5.67 25.74 -2.85
CA ARG A 320 -4.44 26.32 -2.24
C ARG A 320 -3.70 27.28 -3.17
N GLY A 321 -4.20 27.50 -4.38
CA GLY A 321 -3.56 28.35 -5.39
C GLY A 321 -2.48 27.68 -6.23
N ILE A 322 -2.35 26.34 -6.14
CA ILE A 322 -1.43 25.53 -6.91
C ILE A 322 -2.13 25.06 -8.19
N ASN A 323 -1.70 25.59 -9.35
CA ASN A 323 -2.37 25.38 -10.63
C ASN A 323 -1.44 24.72 -11.67
N ASN A 324 -0.55 23.87 -11.21
CA ASN A 324 0.42 23.17 -12.06
C ASN A 324 -0.28 22.25 -13.08
N ASP A 325 0.32 22.12 -14.25
CA ASP A 325 -0.05 21.09 -15.20
C ASP A 325 0.22 19.71 -14.61
N HIS A 326 -0.62 18.74 -14.95
CA HIS A 326 -0.47 17.38 -14.45
C HIS A 326 -0.82 16.32 -15.51
N THR A 327 -0.31 15.13 -15.31
CA THR A 327 -0.63 13.97 -16.13
C THR A 327 -0.64 12.69 -15.28
N LEU A 328 -1.37 11.68 -15.75
CA LEU A 328 -1.39 10.32 -15.17
C LEU A 328 -0.72 9.35 -16.13
N ALA A 329 0.13 8.48 -15.61
CA ALA A 329 0.65 7.34 -16.36
C ALA A 329 0.70 6.08 -15.49
N TYR A 330 0.71 4.92 -16.16
CA TYR A 330 0.67 3.61 -15.52
C TYR A 330 2.02 2.91 -15.71
N GLN A 331 2.59 2.44 -14.58
CA GLN A 331 3.87 1.74 -14.51
C GLN A 331 3.73 0.21 -14.44
N SER A 332 4.85 -0.49 -14.46
CA SER A 332 5.00 -1.92 -14.11
C SER A 332 4.26 -2.87 -15.06
N ARG A 333 4.09 -2.52 -16.34
CA ARG A 333 3.50 -3.43 -17.35
C ARG A 333 4.35 -4.68 -17.54
N VAL A 334 3.71 -5.86 -17.54
CA VAL A 334 4.39 -7.14 -17.74
C VAL A 334 3.62 -8.09 -18.64
N GLY A 335 4.35 -8.95 -19.34
CA GLY A 335 3.77 -10.00 -20.19
C GLY A 335 3.10 -9.50 -21.46
N PRO A 336 2.38 -10.38 -22.18
CA PRO A 336 1.85 -10.09 -23.50
C PRO A 336 0.44 -9.48 -23.51
N VAL A 337 -0.15 -9.22 -22.33
CA VAL A 337 -1.49 -8.65 -22.22
C VAL A 337 -1.48 -7.13 -22.36
N GLN A 338 -2.60 -6.55 -22.74
CA GLN A 338 -2.75 -5.10 -22.76
C GLN A 338 -2.96 -4.57 -21.35
N TRP A 339 -2.21 -3.54 -20.98
CA TRP A 339 -2.28 -2.84 -19.71
C TRP A 339 -2.91 -1.46 -19.90
N LEU A 340 -3.41 -0.86 -18.82
CA LEU A 340 -3.90 0.51 -18.85
C LEU A 340 -2.83 1.47 -19.39
N LYS A 341 -3.29 2.47 -20.12
CA LYS A 341 -2.46 3.52 -20.76
C LYS A 341 -2.85 4.89 -20.21
N PRO A 342 -1.97 5.91 -20.39
CA PRO A 342 -0.65 5.86 -21.04
C PRO A 342 0.41 5.19 -20.16
N TYR A 343 1.49 4.67 -20.78
CA TYR A 343 2.58 4.04 -20.04
C TYR A 343 3.60 5.04 -19.53
N THR A 344 4.13 4.83 -18.33
CA THR A 344 5.09 5.74 -17.67
C THR A 344 6.32 6.00 -18.51
N ASP A 345 6.94 4.95 -19.07
CA ASP A 345 8.13 5.07 -19.91
C ASP A 345 7.89 5.87 -21.20
N GLU A 346 6.72 5.70 -21.82
CA GLU A 346 6.32 6.45 -23.03
C GLU A 346 6.09 7.93 -22.72
N VAL A 347 5.34 8.24 -21.64
CA VAL A 347 5.00 9.62 -21.25
C VAL A 347 6.24 10.40 -20.81
N LEU A 348 7.18 9.81 -20.07
CA LEU A 348 8.39 10.49 -19.66
C LEU A 348 9.24 10.93 -20.85
N VAL A 349 9.38 10.07 -21.87
CA VAL A 349 10.08 10.42 -23.12
C VAL A 349 9.35 11.53 -23.86
N GLU A 350 8.03 11.45 -23.96
CA GLU A 350 7.21 12.48 -24.62
C GLU A 350 7.34 13.85 -23.94
N LEU A 351 7.20 13.91 -22.61
CA LEU A 351 7.35 15.15 -21.83
C LEU A 351 8.74 15.76 -21.98
N GLY A 352 9.79 14.95 -21.96
CA GLY A 352 11.16 15.42 -22.24
C GLY A 352 11.33 16.02 -23.63
N GLN A 353 10.75 15.38 -24.67
CA GLN A 353 10.75 15.87 -26.04
C GLN A 353 9.91 17.15 -26.21
N GLN A 354 8.83 17.31 -25.46
CA GLN A 354 8.02 18.53 -25.42
C GLN A 354 8.72 19.67 -24.68
N GLY A 355 9.87 19.42 -24.05
CA GLY A 355 10.70 20.44 -23.41
C GLY A 355 10.38 20.66 -21.93
N VAL A 356 9.62 19.80 -21.27
CA VAL A 356 9.41 19.83 -19.82
C VAL A 356 10.76 19.72 -19.11
N LYS A 357 11.06 20.67 -18.21
CA LYS A 357 12.33 20.73 -17.50
C LYS A 357 12.27 20.27 -16.07
N SER A 358 11.12 20.44 -15.42
CA SER A 358 10.90 20.08 -14.01
C SER A 358 9.71 19.15 -13.89
N LEU A 359 9.89 18.01 -13.20
CA LEU A 359 8.85 17.02 -13.02
C LEU A 359 8.86 16.49 -11.58
N LEU A 360 7.70 16.53 -10.94
CA LEU A 360 7.46 15.95 -9.62
C LEU A 360 6.62 14.68 -9.76
N ALA A 361 7.24 13.52 -9.55
CA ALA A 361 6.54 12.22 -9.55
C ALA A 361 5.74 12.01 -8.27
N VAL A 362 4.48 11.64 -8.41
CA VAL A 362 3.53 11.41 -7.31
C VAL A 362 3.04 9.97 -7.36
N PRO A 363 3.58 9.05 -6.53
CA PRO A 363 3.03 7.71 -6.39
C PRO A 363 1.65 7.78 -5.79
N VAL A 364 0.62 7.24 -6.47
CA VAL A 364 -0.78 7.40 -6.06
C VAL A 364 -1.49 6.09 -5.76
N SER A 365 -0.90 4.95 -6.13
CA SER A 365 -1.44 3.62 -5.85
C SER A 365 -1.05 3.07 -4.47
N PHE A 366 -0.07 3.67 -3.81
CA PHE A 366 0.56 3.14 -2.60
C PHE A 366 0.70 4.20 -1.52
N VAL A 367 0.53 3.78 -0.28
CA VAL A 367 0.67 4.68 0.90
C VAL A 367 1.90 4.37 1.75
N SER A 368 2.69 3.40 1.32
CA SER A 368 3.93 2.98 2.00
C SER A 368 5.07 2.89 1.00
N GLU A 369 6.28 3.27 1.40
CA GLU A 369 7.47 3.07 0.58
C GLU A 369 7.74 1.58 0.33
N HIS A 370 8.08 1.24 -0.88
CA HIS A 370 8.39 -0.12 -1.33
C HIS A 370 9.25 -0.09 -2.60
N ILE A 371 9.48 -1.23 -3.23
CA ILE A 371 10.39 -1.32 -4.39
C ILE A 371 9.96 -0.42 -5.56
N GLU A 372 8.66 -0.31 -5.84
CA GLU A 372 8.18 0.50 -6.96
C GLU A 372 8.37 2.01 -6.77
N THR A 373 8.41 2.49 -5.52
CA THR A 373 8.72 3.89 -5.23
C THR A 373 10.23 4.13 -5.15
N LEU A 374 10.97 3.23 -4.49
CA LEU A 374 12.39 3.43 -4.17
C LEU A 374 13.34 2.99 -5.29
N GLU A 375 12.92 2.07 -6.15
CA GLU A 375 13.75 1.58 -7.26
C GLU A 375 13.15 1.99 -8.60
N GLU A 376 11.90 1.63 -8.94
CA GLU A 376 11.35 1.95 -10.25
C GLU A 376 11.25 3.47 -10.46
N ILE A 377 10.69 4.24 -9.48
CA ILE A 377 10.51 5.70 -9.64
C ILE A 377 11.81 6.47 -9.36
N ASP A 378 12.50 6.18 -8.24
CA ASP A 378 13.66 6.98 -7.83
C ASP A 378 14.93 6.67 -8.63
N MET A 379 15.00 5.49 -9.30
CA MET A 379 16.16 5.06 -10.07
C MET A 379 15.82 4.90 -11.56
N GLU A 380 15.03 3.88 -11.96
CA GLU A 380 14.77 3.55 -13.37
C GLU A 380 14.07 4.72 -14.11
N TYR A 381 12.94 5.21 -13.60
CA TYR A 381 12.19 6.28 -14.28
C TYR A 381 12.88 7.65 -14.17
N LYS A 382 13.57 7.91 -13.07
CA LYS A 382 14.40 9.12 -12.95
C LYS A 382 15.51 9.15 -14.00
N GLU A 383 16.22 8.02 -14.19
CA GLU A 383 17.27 7.93 -15.23
C GLU A 383 16.69 8.19 -16.62
N LEU A 384 15.58 7.51 -16.96
CA LEU A 384 14.88 7.70 -18.22
C LEU A 384 14.42 9.15 -18.42
N ALA A 385 13.89 9.80 -17.39
CA ALA A 385 13.45 11.20 -17.45
C ALA A 385 14.61 12.14 -17.75
N ILE A 386 15.75 11.97 -17.08
CA ILE A 386 16.96 12.76 -17.29
C ILE A 386 17.50 12.55 -18.71
N GLU A 387 17.58 11.31 -19.19
CA GLU A 387 17.99 10.97 -20.56
C GLU A 387 17.07 11.58 -21.61
N SER A 388 15.78 11.74 -21.29
CA SER A 388 14.77 12.34 -22.16
C SER A 388 14.79 13.87 -22.18
N GLY A 389 15.58 14.53 -21.30
CA GLY A 389 15.77 15.99 -21.27
C GLY A 389 15.06 16.72 -20.13
N ILE A 390 14.48 15.99 -19.17
CA ILE A 390 13.97 16.52 -17.90
C ILE A 390 15.18 16.76 -16.99
N VAL A 391 15.34 17.97 -16.48
CA VAL A 391 16.54 18.40 -15.74
C VAL A 391 16.35 18.26 -14.23
N ASN A 392 15.17 18.68 -13.75
CA ASN A 392 14.83 18.66 -12.33
C ASN A 392 13.81 17.57 -12.08
N TRP A 393 14.22 16.56 -11.30
CA TRP A 393 13.37 15.44 -10.91
C TRP A 393 13.16 15.43 -9.41
N GLY A 394 11.92 15.29 -8.97
CA GLY A 394 11.54 15.05 -7.58
C GLY A 394 10.51 13.93 -7.49
N ARG A 395 10.36 13.35 -6.30
CA ARG A 395 9.30 12.41 -5.99
C ARG A 395 8.66 12.75 -4.65
N VAL A 396 7.35 12.76 -4.62
CA VAL A 396 6.57 12.88 -3.38
C VAL A 396 6.75 11.60 -2.56
N PRO A 397 7.20 11.68 -1.29
CA PRO A 397 7.31 10.49 -0.44
C PRO A 397 5.95 9.85 -0.21
N ALA A 398 5.92 8.53 0.01
CA ALA A 398 4.70 7.86 0.42
C ALA A 398 4.21 8.38 1.78
N LEU A 399 2.91 8.30 2.03
CA LEU A 399 2.30 8.80 3.28
C LEU A 399 2.86 8.14 4.54
N ASN A 400 3.25 6.87 4.46
CA ASN A 400 3.78 6.09 5.58
C ASN A 400 2.95 6.30 6.87
N CYS A 401 3.55 6.91 7.90
CA CYS A 401 2.91 7.22 9.19
C CYS A 401 2.60 8.71 9.36
N THR A 402 2.31 9.44 8.26
CA THR A 402 1.90 10.84 8.35
C THR A 402 0.68 10.98 9.27
N SER A 403 0.76 11.88 10.25
CA SER A 403 -0.22 11.97 11.33
C SER A 403 -1.65 12.24 10.84
N SER A 404 -1.82 13.13 9.85
CA SER A 404 -3.12 13.43 9.24
C SER A 404 -3.73 12.21 8.56
N PHE A 405 -2.92 11.45 7.81
CA PHE A 405 -3.33 10.21 7.17
C PHE A 405 -3.73 9.13 8.19
N ILE A 406 -2.93 8.90 9.22
CA ILE A 406 -3.24 7.90 10.27
C ILE A 406 -4.51 8.28 11.04
N THR A 407 -4.70 9.58 11.33
CA THR A 407 -5.92 10.06 11.99
C THR A 407 -7.15 9.80 11.14
N ASP A 408 -7.07 10.07 9.84
CA ASP A 408 -8.16 9.80 8.88
C ASP A 408 -8.47 8.30 8.74
N MET A 409 -7.45 7.43 8.80
CA MET A 409 -7.65 5.97 8.83
C MET A 409 -8.35 5.53 10.13
N ALA A 410 -8.06 6.16 11.27
CA ALA A 410 -8.77 5.89 12.52
C ALA A 410 -10.25 6.31 12.39
N ASP A 411 -10.54 7.46 11.78
CA ASP A 411 -11.91 7.90 11.50
C ASP A 411 -12.64 6.93 10.57
N ALA A 412 -11.97 6.44 9.52
CA ALA A 412 -12.53 5.42 8.63
C ALA A 412 -12.92 4.12 9.37
N VAL A 413 -12.09 3.69 10.30
CA VAL A 413 -12.39 2.51 11.15
C VAL A 413 -13.62 2.79 12.02
N ILE A 414 -13.70 3.96 12.67
CA ILE A 414 -14.82 4.32 13.55
C ILE A 414 -16.12 4.42 12.74
N GLU A 415 -16.09 5.04 11.58
CA GLU A 415 -17.23 5.14 10.67
C GLU A 415 -17.75 3.77 10.18
N ALA A 416 -16.87 2.77 10.10
CA ALA A 416 -17.24 1.41 9.71
C ALA A 416 -17.89 0.58 10.85
N LEU A 417 -17.72 0.97 12.12
CA LEU A 417 -18.21 0.21 13.27
C LEU A 417 -19.72 -0.04 13.30
N PRO A 418 -20.61 0.92 12.97
CA PRO A 418 -22.06 0.68 12.97
C PRO A 418 -22.50 -0.45 12.05
N SER A 419 -21.80 -0.64 10.93
CA SER A 419 -22.09 -1.72 9.99
C SER A 419 -21.72 -3.09 10.55
N ALA A 420 -20.63 -3.19 11.30
CA ALA A 420 -20.27 -4.40 12.04
C ALA A 420 -21.28 -4.73 13.16
N MET A 421 -21.97 -3.73 13.71
CA MET A 421 -23.02 -3.92 14.72
C MET A 421 -24.36 -4.36 14.11
N ALA A 422 -24.72 -3.90 12.93
CA ALA A 422 -26.01 -4.21 12.29
C ALA A 422 -26.19 -5.69 11.97
N ILE A 423 -25.11 -6.43 11.72
CA ILE A 423 -25.13 -7.88 11.43
C ILE A 423 -25.57 -8.69 12.65
N THR A 424 -25.27 -8.25 13.86
CA THR A 424 -25.64 -8.96 15.11
C THR A 424 -27.11 -8.83 15.46
N THR A 425 -27.83 -7.81 14.96
CA THR A 425 -29.23 -7.57 15.33
C THR A 425 -30.25 -8.17 14.34
N SER A 426 -29.84 -8.59 13.14
CA SER A 426 -30.72 -9.16 12.11
C SER A 426 -30.83 -10.69 12.12
N GLY A 427 -30.37 -11.34 13.17
CA GLY A 427 -30.30 -12.80 13.32
C GLY A 427 -31.63 -13.55 13.46
N THR A 428 -32.75 -13.01 12.97
CA THR A 428 -34.03 -13.73 12.85
C THR A 428 -34.69 -13.38 11.53
N ALA A 429 -34.30 -14.00 10.43
CA ALA A 429 -35.18 -14.23 9.29
C ALA A 429 -34.50 -15.08 8.20
N SER A 430 -35.14 -16.20 7.88
CA SER A 430 -35.20 -16.96 6.62
C SER A 430 -33.89 -17.58 6.09
N GLU A 431 -33.92 -18.89 6.17
CA GLU A 431 -33.17 -19.85 5.35
C GLU A 431 -33.61 -19.70 3.88
N GLU A 432 -33.01 -18.81 3.14
CA GLU A 432 -32.96 -18.79 1.67
C GLU A 432 -32.16 -17.56 1.22
N ALA A 433 -30.83 -17.67 1.17
CA ALA A 433 -29.99 -16.85 0.31
C ALA A 433 -28.60 -17.48 0.22
N ASP A 434 -28.38 -18.15 -0.86
CA ASP A 434 -27.05 -18.50 -1.36
C ASP A 434 -26.19 -17.24 -1.56
N ASP A 435 -24.92 -17.35 -1.20
CA ASP A 435 -23.77 -16.55 -1.64
C ASP A 435 -23.47 -15.17 -1.01
N ASP A 436 -24.20 -14.63 -0.04
CA ASP A 436 -23.91 -13.30 0.50
C ASP A 436 -23.55 -13.26 1.98
N LEU A 437 -22.63 -14.12 2.44
CA LEU A 437 -22.15 -14.09 3.83
C LEU A 437 -21.26 -12.86 4.15
N PHE A 438 -20.80 -12.13 3.14
CA PHE A 438 -20.08 -10.85 3.22
C PHE A 438 -20.94 -9.67 2.72
N GLY A 439 -22.25 -9.76 2.83
CA GLY A 439 -23.24 -8.89 2.20
C GLY A 439 -23.33 -7.44 2.70
N TYR A 440 -22.45 -6.95 3.57
CA TYR A 440 -22.42 -5.55 3.97
C TYR A 440 -21.09 -4.88 3.63
N VAL A 441 -20.96 -4.60 2.35
CA VAL A 441 -19.97 -3.64 1.87
C VAL A 441 -20.42 -2.24 2.28
N VAL A 442 -19.68 -1.60 3.16
CA VAL A 442 -19.88 -0.19 3.47
C VAL A 442 -19.41 0.63 2.27
N LYS A 443 -20.30 0.91 1.33
CA LYS A 443 -20.14 2.04 0.41
C LYS A 443 -20.28 3.29 1.25
N MET A 444 -19.18 3.92 1.65
CA MET A 444 -19.21 5.23 2.26
C MET A 444 -19.83 6.20 1.25
N LYS A 445 -21.09 6.63 1.52
CA LYS A 445 -21.72 7.72 0.78
C LYS A 445 -21.08 9.01 1.29
N TYR A 446 -20.07 9.51 0.60
CA TYR A 446 -19.66 10.88 0.78
C TYR A 446 -20.67 11.78 0.08
N THR A 447 -21.34 12.62 0.86
CA THR A 447 -22.10 13.76 0.33
C THR A 447 -21.06 14.79 -0.12
N VAL A 448 -20.82 14.86 -1.41
CA VAL A 448 -20.05 15.96 -2.00
C VAL A 448 -20.90 17.22 -1.78
N TYR A 449 -20.45 18.13 -0.92
CA TYR A 449 -20.93 19.50 -0.91
C TYR A 449 -20.42 20.17 -2.18
N VAL A 450 -21.18 20.06 -3.25
CA VAL A 450 -21.04 20.95 -4.40
C VAL A 450 -21.59 22.29 -3.95
N SER A 451 -20.70 23.28 -3.75
CA SER A 451 -21.14 24.68 -3.64
C SER A 451 -21.85 25.03 -4.95
N THR A 452 -23.13 25.31 -4.82
CA THR A 452 -23.98 25.76 -5.91
C THR A 452 -23.55 27.16 -6.35
N GLU A 453 -22.60 27.22 -7.25
CA GLU A 453 -22.38 28.33 -8.18
C GLU A 453 -21.64 27.80 -9.42
N CYS A 454 -22.37 27.13 -10.28
CA CYS A 454 -22.04 27.01 -11.70
C CYS A 454 -23.33 26.90 -12.49
N GLU A 455 -23.50 27.87 -13.37
CA GLU A 455 -24.66 28.05 -14.24
C GLU A 455 -24.96 26.81 -15.09
N LEU A 456 -26.25 26.50 -15.19
CA LEU A 456 -26.81 25.52 -16.13
C LEU A 456 -26.39 25.87 -17.55
N ILE A 457 -25.52 25.02 -18.14
CA ILE A 457 -25.48 24.86 -19.59
C ILE A 457 -26.25 23.59 -19.92
N ALA A 458 -27.43 23.78 -20.46
CA ALA A 458 -28.29 22.73 -20.96
C ALA A 458 -27.60 22.02 -22.13
N ALA A 459 -27.33 20.71 -21.98
CA ALA A 459 -27.00 19.83 -23.08
C ALA A 459 -28.25 19.09 -23.50
N GLU A 460 -28.73 19.36 -24.70
CA GLU A 460 -29.80 18.64 -25.37
C GLU A 460 -29.40 17.20 -25.69
N PRO A 461 -30.35 16.26 -25.69
CA PRO A 461 -30.07 14.87 -26.02
C PRO A 461 -29.99 14.68 -27.55
N PHE A 462 -28.84 14.30 -28.06
CA PHE A 462 -28.71 13.81 -29.43
C PHE A 462 -29.14 12.35 -29.48
N ILE A 463 -30.38 12.14 -29.94
CA ILE A 463 -30.85 10.86 -30.49
C ILE A 463 -30.29 10.79 -31.92
N MET A 464 -29.46 9.78 -32.21
CA MET A 464 -29.27 9.32 -33.58
C MET A 464 -29.49 7.82 -33.65
N LEU A 465 -30.57 7.49 -34.34
CA LEU A 465 -30.87 6.24 -35.01
C LEU A 465 -29.90 6.03 -36.19
N LEU A 466 -29.20 4.92 -36.23
CA LEU A 466 -29.11 3.90 -37.31
C LEU A 466 -27.95 2.96 -37.00
#